data_04629ed7b587a61c465925807d959d04
#
_entry.id   04629ed7b587a61c465925807d959d04
#
_cell.length_a   1.000
_cell.length_b   1.000
_cell.length_c   1.000
_cell.angle_alpha   90.00
_cell.angle_beta   90.00
_cell.angle_gamma   90.00
#
_symmetry.space_group_name_H-M   'P 1'
#
loop_
_entity.id
_entity.type
_entity.pdbx_description
1 polymer ?
#
loop_
_entity_poly.entity_id
_entity_poly.type
_entity_poly.pdbx_seq_one_letter_code
_entity_poly.pdbx_strand_id
1 'polypeptide(L)'
;MQPDSGVVLVSGGAGYIGSHVTHVLKQAGFTPVVVDNLVNGNLWATHVASAFRQGDIGDADFIRAVCKEVSPMAALHFAAFIEVGESVKNPQKYFTNNRDKAKVFFDTIAENGVKNIVFSSTAAVYGEVTEPTPIRESRPTRPFNPYGQSKLDAENYLRTIGNVKSVALRYFNVAGAEPSAHLGEAHFPESHLIPRIVLPLIDAPKDVLDAFGLAAGFKIFGTDHSTRDGTAVRDYIHVMDLADAHVRALRYLLGGGATDIFNLGSGSGFSVKEIVDAARKTLDRPDFSPGTEPRREGDPATLIADNTKAKAVLGWSPEYGVDRMIGSAAAWHRSQIYTETIIKRANAASE
;
A
#
# COMPACT_ATOMS: atom_id res chain seq x y z
N MET A 1 -8.86 -23.99 16.92
CA MET A 1 -8.10 -23.13 15.97
C MET A 1 -7.97 -23.93 14.70
N GLN A 2 -8.54 -23.45 13.58
CA GLN A 2 -8.17 -24.02 12.28
C GLN A 2 -6.67 -23.74 12.06
N PRO A 3 -5.91 -24.70 11.50
CA PRO A 3 -4.48 -24.50 11.29
C PRO A 3 -4.27 -23.31 10.34
N ASP A 4 -3.22 -22.53 10.60
CA ASP A 4 -2.69 -21.50 9.69
C ASP A 4 -2.09 -22.19 8.43
N SER A 5 -2.89 -23.03 7.77
CA SER A 5 -2.48 -23.83 6.62
C SER A 5 -3.61 -23.84 5.59
N GLY A 6 -3.28 -23.52 4.37
CA GLY A 6 -4.21 -23.51 3.25
C GLY A 6 -3.78 -22.49 2.19
N VAL A 7 -4.34 -22.64 1.01
CA VAL A 7 -4.01 -21.76 -0.11
C VAL A 7 -4.72 -20.42 0.04
N VAL A 8 -3.96 -19.34 -0.07
CA VAL A 8 -4.46 -17.96 -0.09
C VAL A 8 -4.11 -17.32 -1.43
N LEU A 9 -5.13 -16.89 -2.17
CA LEU A 9 -4.94 -16.20 -3.43
C LEU A 9 -4.61 -14.72 -3.18
N VAL A 10 -3.49 -14.24 -3.72
CA VAL A 10 -3.02 -12.86 -3.53
C VAL A 10 -2.98 -12.16 -4.88
N SER A 11 -3.97 -11.33 -5.18
CA SER A 11 -3.96 -10.51 -6.39
C SER A 11 -3.17 -9.22 -6.18
N GLY A 12 -2.31 -8.86 -7.13
CA GLY A 12 -1.38 -7.73 -6.97
C GLY A 12 -0.18 -8.07 -6.06
N GLY A 13 0.12 -9.37 -5.92
CA GLY A 13 1.18 -9.85 -5.02
C GLY A 13 2.61 -9.59 -5.50
N ALA A 14 2.80 -9.11 -6.73
CA ALA A 14 4.09 -8.64 -7.24
C ALA A 14 4.34 -7.15 -6.99
N GLY A 15 3.38 -6.43 -6.41
CA GLY A 15 3.50 -5.04 -5.99
C GLY A 15 4.17 -4.89 -4.62
N TYR A 16 4.39 -3.64 -4.20
CA TYR A 16 5.06 -3.31 -2.94
C TYR A 16 4.39 -3.98 -1.73
N ILE A 17 3.15 -3.60 -1.42
CA ILE A 17 2.45 -4.13 -0.23
C ILE A 17 2.13 -5.62 -0.40
N GLY A 18 1.65 -6.02 -1.59
CA GLY A 18 1.26 -7.40 -1.87
C GLY A 18 2.40 -8.41 -1.68
N SER A 19 3.63 -8.07 -2.06
CA SER A 19 4.80 -8.95 -1.88
C SER A 19 5.20 -9.10 -0.40
N HIS A 20 5.16 -8.02 0.39
CA HIS A 20 5.42 -8.08 1.82
C HIS A 20 4.35 -8.92 2.55
N VAL A 21 3.08 -8.74 2.20
CA VAL A 21 2.00 -9.57 2.75
C VAL A 21 2.14 -11.02 2.34
N THR A 22 2.51 -11.30 1.09
CA THR A 22 2.81 -12.66 0.60
C THR A 22 3.93 -13.31 1.42
N HIS A 23 4.99 -12.56 1.71
CA HIS A 23 6.10 -13.02 2.55
C HIS A 23 5.63 -13.39 3.96
N VAL A 24 4.87 -12.50 4.62
CA VAL A 24 4.37 -12.73 5.99
C VAL A 24 3.34 -13.86 6.04
N LEU A 25 2.45 -14.00 5.04
CA LEU A 25 1.54 -15.13 4.91
C LEU A 25 2.29 -16.47 4.89
N LYS A 26 3.38 -16.55 4.11
CA LYS A 26 4.20 -17.76 4.03
C LYS A 26 4.88 -18.09 5.36
N GLN A 27 5.41 -17.07 6.05
CA GLN A 27 5.97 -17.22 7.41
C GLN A 27 4.92 -17.67 8.43
N ALA A 28 3.67 -17.22 8.26
CA ALA A 28 2.54 -17.60 9.11
C ALA A 28 1.99 -19.02 8.81
N GLY A 29 2.57 -19.75 7.84
CA GLY A 29 2.19 -21.14 7.52
C GLY A 29 1.17 -21.29 6.37
N PHE A 30 0.68 -20.20 5.79
CA PHE A 30 -0.18 -20.24 4.60
C PHE A 30 0.59 -20.56 3.33
N THR A 31 -0.13 -20.97 2.29
CA THR A 31 0.40 -21.22 0.93
C THR A 31 -0.05 -20.09 0.00
N PRO A 32 0.66 -18.94 -0.08
CA PRO A 32 0.25 -17.83 -0.93
C PRO A 32 0.50 -18.13 -2.41
N VAL A 33 -0.55 -18.04 -3.22
CA VAL A 33 -0.50 -18.06 -4.68
C VAL A 33 -0.75 -16.66 -5.21
N VAL A 34 0.24 -16.10 -5.90
CA VAL A 34 0.17 -14.73 -6.42
C VAL A 34 -0.39 -14.72 -7.83
N VAL A 35 -1.32 -13.79 -8.08
CA VAL A 35 -1.80 -13.39 -9.41
C VAL A 35 -1.44 -11.93 -9.63
N ASP A 36 -0.74 -11.63 -10.72
CA ASP A 36 -0.35 -10.27 -11.09
C ASP A 36 -0.14 -10.17 -12.60
N ASN A 37 -0.51 -9.06 -13.23
CA ASN A 37 -0.27 -8.84 -14.66
C ASN A 37 1.07 -8.14 -14.96
N LEU A 38 1.82 -7.78 -13.90
CA LEU A 38 3.12 -7.11 -13.93
C LEU A 38 3.14 -5.72 -14.59
N VAL A 39 1.99 -5.06 -14.73
CA VAL A 39 1.93 -3.67 -15.24
C VAL A 39 2.70 -2.73 -14.32
N ASN A 40 2.46 -2.81 -13.01
CA ASN A 40 3.20 -2.09 -11.96
C ASN A 40 3.96 -3.03 -11.04
N GLY A 41 3.65 -4.33 -11.05
CA GLY A 41 4.32 -5.36 -10.29
C GLY A 41 5.72 -5.66 -10.80
N ASN A 42 6.51 -6.30 -9.97
CA ASN A 42 7.89 -6.70 -10.29
C ASN A 42 8.02 -8.22 -10.20
N LEU A 43 8.49 -8.86 -11.29
CA LEU A 43 8.64 -10.31 -11.31
C LEU A 43 9.56 -10.82 -10.18
N TRP A 44 10.64 -10.08 -9.86
CA TRP A 44 11.53 -10.44 -8.76
C TRP A 44 10.81 -10.49 -7.40
N ALA A 45 9.74 -9.71 -7.19
CA ALA A 45 9.00 -9.72 -5.92
C ALA A 45 8.15 -10.99 -5.72
N THR A 46 7.99 -11.81 -6.76
CA THR A 46 7.20 -13.06 -6.68
C THR A 46 7.95 -14.23 -6.04
N HIS A 47 9.27 -14.11 -5.80
CA HIS A 47 10.07 -15.21 -5.21
C HIS A 47 9.60 -15.63 -3.81
N VAL A 48 8.90 -14.77 -3.10
CA VAL A 48 8.33 -15.06 -1.78
C VAL A 48 7.05 -15.89 -1.85
N ALA A 49 6.40 -15.95 -3.00
CA ALA A 49 5.17 -16.73 -3.21
C ALA A 49 5.46 -18.25 -3.20
N SER A 50 4.43 -19.04 -2.96
CA SER A 50 4.48 -20.50 -3.17
C SER A 50 4.28 -20.85 -4.64
N ALA A 51 3.50 -20.04 -5.36
CA ALA A 51 3.35 -20.09 -6.81
C ALA A 51 2.97 -18.71 -7.36
N PHE A 52 3.28 -18.48 -8.63
CA PHE A 52 2.93 -17.27 -9.36
C PHE A 52 2.18 -17.60 -10.65
N ARG A 53 1.13 -16.86 -10.95
CA ARG A 53 0.35 -16.94 -12.19
C ARG A 53 0.23 -15.55 -12.79
N GLN A 54 0.87 -15.33 -13.94
CA GLN A 54 0.79 -14.05 -14.62
C GLN A 54 -0.52 -13.93 -15.37
N GLY A 55 -1.32 -12.91 -15.05
CA GLY A 55 -2.58 -12.63 -15.74
C GLY A 55 -3.35 -11.48 -15.11
N ASP A 56 -4.42 -11.06 -15.80
CA ASP A 56 -5.25 -9.93 -15.40
C ASP A 56 -6.42 -10.39 -14.51
N ILE A 57 -6.67 -9.66 -13.43
CA ILE A 57 -7.80 -9.96 -12.51
C ILE A 57 -9.17 -9.75 -13.15
N GLY A 58 -9.26 -9.01 -14.24
CA GLY A 58 -10.48 -8.79 -15.02
C GLY A 58 -10.78 -9.93 -16.01
N ASP A 59 -9.88 -10.90 -16.17
CA ASP A 59 -10.11 -12.10 -16.96
C ASP A 59 -10.73 -13.21 -16.08
N ALA A 60 -12.06 -13.33 -16.16
CA ALA A 60 -12.80 -14.30 -15.35
C ALA A 60 -12.41 -15.75 -15.65
N ASP A 61 -12.10 -16.10 -16.91
CA ASP A 61 -11.73 -17.46 -17.28
C ASP A 61 -10.36 -17.83 -16.74
N PHE A 62 -9.40 -16.90 -16.80
CA PHE A 62 -8.10 -17.06 -16.17
C PHE A 62 -8.23 -17.24 -14.65
N ILE A 63 -8.96 -16.37 -13.95
CA ILE A 63 -9.14 -16.47 -12.50
C ILE A 63 -9.87 -17.76 -12.12
N ARG A 64 -10.88 -18.17 -12.87
CA ARG A 64 -11.59 -19.46 -12.67
C ARG A 64 -10.64 -20.64 -12.82
N ALA A 65 -9.78 -20.63 -13.83
CA ALA A 65 -8.77 -21.68 -14.02
C ALA A 65 -7.80 -21.76 -12.83
N VAL A 66 -7.30 -20.60 -12.34
CA VAL A 66 -6.44 -20.54 -11.15
C VAL A 66 -7.18 -21.09 -9.92
N CYS A 67 -8.44 -20.66 -9.67
CA CYS A 67 -9.20 -21.16 -8.54
C CYS A 67 -9.40 -22.68 -8.58
N LYS A 68 -9.70 -23.24 -9.75
CA LYS A 68 -9.84 -24.70 -9.92
C LYS A 68 -8.53 -25.45 -9.68
N GLU A 69 -7.40 -24.88 -10.10
CA GLU A 69 -6.07 -25.48 -9.91
C GLU A 69 -5.67 -25.52 -8.44
N VAL A 70 -5.86 -24.39 -7.70
CA VAL A 70 -5.27 -24.25 -6.37
C VAL A 70 -6.27 -24.30 -5.21
N SER A 71 -7.57 -24.28 -5.48
CA SER A 71 -8.67 -24.34 -4.50
C SER A 71 -8.45 -23.39 -3.31
N PRO A 72 -8.42 -22.08 -3.51
CA PRO A 72 -8.07 -21.14 -2.45
C PRO A 72 -9.16 -21.06 -1.38
N MET A 73 -8.76 -21.06 -0.09
CA MET A 73 -9.67 -20.93 1.04
C MET A 73 -10.05 -19.46 1.32
N ALA A 74 -9.21 -18.53 0.86
CA ALA A 74 -9.37 -17.11 1.06
C ALA A 74 -8.61 -16.33 -0.03
N ALA A 75 -8.91 -15.03 -0.15
CA ALA A 75 -8.18 -14.14 -1.05
C ALA A 75 -7.81 -12.82 -0.37
N LEU A 76 -6.66 -12.27 -0.76
CA LEU A 76 -6.24 -10.91 -0.46
C LEU A 76 -6.11 -10.12 -1.77
N HIS A 77 -6.70 -8.92 -1.81
CA HIS A 77 -6.75 -8.13 -3.05
C HIS A 77 -5.99 -6.82 -2.92
N PHE A 78 -4.85 -6.72 -3.66
CA PHE A 78 -3.98 -5.53 -3.74
C PHE A 78 -3.93 -4.92 -5.15
N ALA A 79 -4.32 -5.66 -6.18
CA ALA A 79 -4.21 -5.22 -7.58
C ALA A 79 -4.98 -3.91 -7.83
N ALA A 80 -4.26 -2.78 -7.94
CA ALA A 80 -4.83 -1.46 -8.15
C ALA A 80 -3.80 -0.49 -8.69
N PHE A 81 -4.23 0.54 -9.44
CA PHE A 81 -3.46 1.76 -9.65
C PHE A 81 -3.61 2.68 -8.44
N ILE A 82 -2.54 3.39 -8.05
CA ILE A 82 -2.45 4.10 -6.77
C ILE A 82 -2.20 5.60 -6.89
N GLU A 83 -1.81 6.09 -8.08
CA GLU A 83 -1.40 7.48 -8.30
C GLU A 83 -2.60 8.44 -8.30
N VAL A 84 -2.79 9.18 -7.19
CA VAL A 84 -3.90 10.12 -7.02
C VAL A 84 -3.90 11.19 -8.13
N GLY A 85 -2.74 11.78 -8.43
CA GLY A 85 -2.62 12.80 -9.47
C GLY A 85 -2.97 12.29 -10.88
N GLU A 86 -2.58 11.05 -11.20
CA GLU A 86 -2.96 10.42 -12.47
C GLU A 86 -4.46 10.13 -12.50
N SER A 87 -5.06 9.73 -11.38
CA SER A 87 -6.49 9.42 -11.33
C SER A 87 -7.38 10.59 -11.72
N VAL A 88 -6.96 11.82 -11.40
CA VAL A 88 -7.67 13.05 -11.79
C VAL A 88 -7.57 13.29 -13.30
N LYS A 89 -6.42 12.99 -13.90
CA LYS A 89 -6.19 13.15 -15.34
C LYS A 89 -6.85 12.04 -16.17
N ASN A 90 -6.84 10.81 -15.66
CA ASN A 90 -7.32 9.61 -16.34
C ASN A 90 -8.30 8.82 -15.47
N PRO A 91 -9.47 9.37 -15.08
CA PRO A 91 -10.38 8.73 -14.15
C PRO A 91 -10.88 7.35 -14.62
N GLN A 92 -11.13 7.20 -15.92
CA GLN A 92 -11.64 5.94 -16.47
C GLN A 92 -10.65 4.78 -16.30
N LYS A 93 -9.35 5.02 -16.39
CA LYS A 93 -8.30 4.01 -16.10
C LYS A 93 -8.48 3.43 -14.70
N TYR A 94 -8.74 4.30 -13.70
CA TYR A 94 -8.92 3.91 -12.30
C TYR A 94 -10.26 3.19 -12.07
N PHE A 95 -11.36 3.69 -12.62
CA PHE A 95 -12.64 3.00 -12.51
C PHE A 95 -12.62 1.63 -13.18
N THR A 96 -12.06 1.51 -14.39
CA THR A 96 -11.95 0.22 -15.08
C THR A 96 -11.10 -0.77 -14.27
N ASN A 97 -9.92 -0.37 -13.81
CA ASN A 97 -9.01 -1.31 -13.13
C ASN A 97 -9.41 -1.57 -11.67
N ASN A 98 -9.59 -0.51 -10.87
CA ASN A 98 -9.74 -0.65 -9.42
C ASN A 98 -11.16 -1.01 -9.00
N ARG A 99 -12.17 -0.73 -9.83
CA ARG A 99 -13.57 -1.01 -9.58
C ARG A 99 -14.09 -2.17 -10.42
N ASP A 100 -14.04 -2.03 -11.76
CA ASP A 100 -14.75 -2.96 -12.63
C ASP A 100 -14.05 -4.33 -12.70
N LYS A 101 -12.72 -4.36 -12.89
CA LYS A 101 -11.95 -5.60 -12.83
C LYS A 101 -11.95 -6.22 -11.43
N ALA A 102 -11.93 -5.41 -10.36
CA ALA A 102 -12.04 -5.91 -9.00
C ALA A 102 -13.39 -6.62 -8.77
N LYS A 103 -14.50 -6.09 -9.31
CA LYS A 103 -15.81 -6.75 -9.27
C LYS A 103 -15.76 -8.11 -9.96
N VAL A 104 -15.22 -8.19 -11.19
CA VAL A 104 -15.05 -9.45 -11.91
C VAL A 104 -14.24 -10.44 -11.07
N PHE A 105 -13.15 -10.00 -10.47
CA PHE A 105 -12.34 -10.85 -9.60
C PHE A 105 -13.13 -11.37 -8.40
N PHE A 106 -13.81 -10.48 -7.66
CA PHE A 106 -14.58 -10.87 -6.47
C PHE A 106 -15.71 -11.87 -6.80
N ASP A 107 -16.46 -11.62 -7.86
CA ASP A 107 -17.52 -12.52 -8.29
C ASP A 107 -16.96 -13.89 -8.68
N THR A 108 -15.89 -13.90 -9.49
CA THR A 108 -15.30 -15.15 -9.98
C THR A 108 -14.75 -16.00 -8.83
N ILE A 109 -14.04 -15.40 -7.86
CA ILE A 109 -13.51 -16.18 -6.73
C ILE A 109 -14.63 -16.65 -5.79
N ALA A 110 -15.70 -15.84 -5.59
CA ALA A 110 -16.86 -16.22 -4.78
C ALA A 110 -17.64 -17.38 -5.40
N GLU A 111 -17.85 -17.37 -6.73
CA GLU A 111 -18.43 -18.48 -7.50
C GLU A 111 -17.62 -19.78 -7.39
N ASN A 112 -16.30 -19.66 -7.19
CA ASN A 112 -15.38 -20.80 -7.01
C ASN A 112 -15.11 -21.14 -5.53
N GLY A 113 -16.00 -20.70 -4.62
CA GLY A 113 -16.04 -21.15 -3.24
C GLY A 113 -15.22 -20.33 -2.24
N VAL A 114 -14.55 -19.24 -2.64
CA VAL A 114 -13.86 -18.34 -1.72
C VAL A 114 -14.89 -17.53 -0.93
N LYS A 115 -14.85 -17.66 0.40
CA LYS A 115 -15.80 -17.00 1.31
C LYS A 115 -15.20 -15.93 2.19
N ASN A 116 -13.88 -15.77 2.18
CA ASN A 116 -13.15 -14.82 3.03
C ASN A 116 -12.22 -13.96 2.17
N ILE A 117 -12.43 -12.65 2.19
CA ILE A 117 -11.66 -11.70 1.36
C ILE A 117 -11.14 -10.57 2.24
N VAL A 118 -9.84 -10.32 2.22
CA VAL A 118 -9.23 -9.10 2.78
C VAL A 118 -8.96 -8.14 1.63
N PHE A 119 -9.51 -6.95 1.73
CA PHE A 119 -9.41 -5.92 0.70
C PHE A 119 -8.49 -4.77 1.12
N SER A 120 -7.51 -4.49 0.30
CA SER A 120 -6.64 -3.32 0.37
C SER A 120 -7.44 -2.07 0.00
N SER A 121 -7.99 -1.36 1.01
CA SER A 121 -8.64 -0.07 0.86
C SER A 121 -7.67 1.08 1.16
N THR A 122 -8.16 2.28 1.40
CA THR A 122 -7.33 3.48 1.55
C THR A 122 -8.00 4.53 2.42
N ALA A 123 -7.21 5.36 3.11
CA ALA A 123 -7.70 6.56 3.79
C ALA A 123 -8.30 7.61 2.83
N ALA A 124 -7.96 7.56 1.53
CA ALA A 124 -8.51 8.47 0.52
C ALA A 124 -10.04 8.39 0.36
N VAL A 125 -10.68 7.31 0.86
CA VAL A 125 -12.15 7.19 0.88
C VAL A 125 -12.83 8.21 1.79
N TYR A 126 -12.12 8.77 2.79
CA TYR A 126 -12.67 9.76 3.70
C TYR A 126 -12.78 11.16 3.09
N GLY A 127 -11.98 11.44 2.05
CA GLY A 127 -11.98 12.72 1.38
C GLY A 127 -11.31 13.82 2.20
N GLU A 128 -11.83 15.04 2.08
CA GLU A 128 -11.31 16.18 2.82
C GLU A 128 -11.60 16.07 4.31
N VAL A 129 -10.55 16.28 5.10
CA VAL A 129 -10.61 16.23 6.56
C VAL A 129 -10.34 17.63 7.09
N THR A 130 -11.39 18.33 7.52
CA THR A 130 -11.31 19.68 8.07
C THR A 130 -10.99 19.70 9.55
N GLU A 131 -11.27 18.60 10.27
CA GLU A 131 -11.03 18.49 11.70
C GLU A 131 -9.70 17.74 11.96
N PRO A 132 -8.80 18.27 12.79
CA PRO A 132 -7.48 17.69 13.06
C PRO A 132 -7.52 16.51 14.05
N THR A 133 -8.62 15.77 14.12
CA THR A 133 -8.80 14.62 15.01
C THR A 133 -8.46 13.31 14.28
N PRO A 134 -7.97 12.26 14.99
CA PRO A 134 -7.80 10.96 14.38
C PRO A 134 -9.10 10.44 13.74
N ILE A 135 -8.96 9.92 12.52
CA ILE A 135 -10.09 9.48 11.69
C ILE A 135 -10.54 8.10 12.13
N ARG A 136 -11.81 7.99 12.57
CA ARG A 136 -12.44 6.72 12.89
C ARG A 136 -13.16 6.13 11.68
N GLU A 137 -13.37 4.81 11.69
CA GLU A 137 -14.10 4.09 10.63
C GLU A 137 -15.56 4.56 10.48
N SER A 138 -16.15 5.11 11.54
CA SER A 138 -17.49 5.69 11.53
C SER A 138 -17.61 7.03 10.80
N ARG A 139 -16.47 7.66 10.44
CA ARG A 139 -16.49 8.90 9.66
C ARG A 139 -17.13 8.66 8.30
N PRO A 140 -18.04 9.54 7.84
CA PRO A 140 -18.60 9.47 6.50
C PRO A 140 -17.53 9.47 5.41
N THR A 141 -17.68 8.61 4.43
CA THR A 141 -16.79 8.54 3.26
C THR A 141 -17.25 9.52 2.18
N ARG A 142 -16.36 10.40 1.74
CA ARG A 142 -16.62 11.42 0.68
C ARG A 142 -15.34 11.63 -0.16
N PRO A 143 -14.91 10.63 -0.94
CA PRO A 143 -13.67 10.75 -1.72
C PRO A 143 -13.79 11.92 -2.71
N PHE A 144 -12.72 12.69 -2.82
CA PHE A 144 -12.66 13.86 -3.71
C PHE A 144 -11.87 13.60 -5.00
N ASN A 145 -11.31 12.39 -5.15
CA ASN A 145 -10.58 12.00 -6.34
C ASN A 145 -11.01 10.61 -6.85
N PRO A 146 -10.82 10.32 -8.15
CA PRO A 146 -11.23 9.06 -8.76
C PRO A 146 -10.57 7.82 -8.15
N TYR A 147 -9.32 7.91 -7.66
CA TYR A 147 -8.67 6.80 -6.93
C TYR A 147 -9.47 6.43 -5.69
N GLY A 148 -9.71 7.38 -4.78
CA GLY A 148 -10.48 7.15 -3.57
C GLY A 148 -11.90 6.65 -3.86
N GLN A 149 -12.55 7.22 -4.89
CA GLN A 149 -13.89 6.80 -5.32
C GLN A 149 -13.87 5.34 -5.83
N SER A 150 -12.91 4.98 -6.68
CA SER A 150 -12.81 3.62 -7.23
C SER A 150 -12.59 2.56 -6.14
N LYS A 151 -11.81 2.89 -5.11
CA LYS A 151 -11.58 2.00 -3.95
C LYS A 151 -12.84 1.88 -3.09
N LEU A 152 -13.55 3.00 -2.85
CA LEU A 152 -14.82 2.98 -2.11
C LEU A 152 -15.90 2.18 -2.85
N ASP A 153 -16.00 2.32 -4.17
CA ASP A 153 -16.94 1.57 -4.99
C ASP A 153 -16.67 0.06 -4.92
N ALA A 154 -15.41 -0.36 -4.96
CA ALA A 154 -15.00 -1.75 -4.82
C ALA A 154 -15.29 -2.28 -3.40
N GLU A 155 -15.02 -1.48 -2.35
CA GLU A 155 -15.32 -1.80 -0.95
C GLU A 155 -16.83 -2.03 -0.75
N ASN A 156 -17.65 -1.11 -1.27
CA ASN A 156 -19.11 -1.20 -1.17
C ASN A 156 -19.65 -2.40 -1.95
N TYR A 157 -19.13 -2.65 -3.16
CA TYR A 157 -19.53 -3.80 -3.96
C TYR A 157 -19.23 -5.12 -3.25
N LEU A 158 -18.04 -5.29 -2.71
CA LEU A 158 -17.65 -6.51 -2.00
C LEU A 158 -18.60 -6.86 -0.85
N ARG A 159 -19.16 -5.86 -0.17
CA ARG A 159 -20.15 -6.05 0.89
C ARG A 159 -21.52 -6.55 0.39
N THR A 160 -21.82 -6.42 -0.89
CA THR A 160 -23.08 -6.88 -1.47
C THR A 160 -23.07 -8.38 -1.82
N ILE A 161 -21.91 -9.04 -1.80
CA ILE A 161 -21.77 -10.46 -2.13
C ILE A 161 -22.18 -11.29 -0.92
N GLY A 162 -23.41 -11.78 -0.91
CA GLY A 162 -24.08 -12.33 0.28
C GLY A 162 -23.44 -13.57 0.91
N ASN A 163 -22.64 -14.34 0.18
CA ASN A 163 -21.95 -15.55 0.66
C ASN A 163 -20.47 -15.29 1.03
N VAL A 164 -20.02 -14.04 0.97
CA VAL A 164 -18.64 -13.62 1.27
C VAL A 164 -18.59 -12.79 2.53
N LYS A 165 -17.65 -13.09 3.40
CA LYS A 165 -17.21 -12.22 4.50
C LYS A 165 -15.96 -11.47 4.08
N SER A 166 -15.90 -10.18 4.36
CA SER A 166 -14.78 -9.36 3.95
C SER A 166 -14.31 -8.40 5.04
N VAL A 167 -13.01 -8.13 5.03
CA VAL A 167 -12.40 -7.05 5.81
C VAL A 167 -11.78 -6.06 4.84
N ALA A 168 -12.20 -4.80 4.91
CA ALA A 168 -11.52 -3.71 4.22
C ALA A 168 -10.53 -3.02 5.17
N LEU A 169 -9.26 -2.97 4.78
CA LEU A 169 -8.21 -2.30 5.52
C LEU A 169 -7.93 -0.94 4.89
N ARG A 170 -8.31 0.14 5.58
CA ARG A 170 -8.08 1.52 5.16
C ARG A 170 -6.80 2.02 5.79
N TYR A 171 -5.72 1.97 5.04
CA TYR A 171 -4.43 2.42 5.54
C TYR A 171 -4.02 3.78 4.97
N PHE A 172 -3.13 4.42 5.71
CA PHE A 172 -2.62 5.74 5.44
C PHE A 172 -1.31 5.63 4.63
N ASN A 173 -0.24 6.32 5.01
CA ASN A 173 0.97 6.32 4.21
C ASN A 173 1.86 5.12 4.59
N VAL A 174 2.02 4.18 3.67
CA VAL A 174 2.87 3.01 3.87
C VAL A 174 4.32 3.35 3.51
N ALA A 175 5.27 2.88 4.32
CA ALA A 175 6.69 3.13 4.12
C ALA A 175 7.57 2.00 4.65
N GLY A 176 8.86 2.05 4.33
CA GLY A 176 9.83 1.07 4.75
C GLY A 176 9.98 -0.10 3.79
N ALA A 177 10.74 -1.10 4.21
CA ALA A 177 11.02 -2.29 3.45
C ALA A 177 11.17 -3.49 4.38
N GLU A 178 11.21 -4.70 3.84
CA GLU A 178 11.53 -5.90 4.59
C GLU A 178 12.95 -5.77 5.20
N PRO A 179 13.17 -6.11 6.48
CA PRO A 179 14.41 -5.80 7.19
C PRO A 179 15.69 -6.34 6.56
N SER A 180 15.64 -7.44 5.82
CA SER A 180 16.80 -7.99 5.08
C SER A 180 16.98 -7.39 3.67
N ALA A 181 16.19 -6.39 3.31
CA ALA A 181 16.21 -5.68 2.03
C ALA A 181 16.06 -6.58 0.79
N HIS A 182 15.31 -7.66 0.90
CA HIS A 182 14.92 -8.51 -0.24
C HIS A 182 13.61 -8.07 -0.90
N LEU A 183 12.81 -7.29 -0.20
CA LEU A 183 11.56 -6.69 -0.68
C LEU A 183 11.50 -5.21 -0.28
N GLY A 184 10.97 -4.40 -1.16
CA GLY A 184 10.77 -2.98 -0.89
C GLY A 184 9.99 -2.29 -2.00
N GLU A 185 9.82 -1.00 -1.84
CA GLU A 185 9.10 -0.14 -2.76
C GLU A 185 9.95 0.16 -4.02
N ALA A 186 9.37 -0.05 -5.20
CA ALA A 186 10.00 0.26 -6.48
C ALA A 186 8.95 0.78 -7.47
N HIS A 187 8.32 1.89 -7.15
CA HIS A 187 7.35 2.56 -8.02
C HIS A 187 8.05 3.35 -9.12
N PHE A 188 7.40 3.47 -10.26
CA PHE A 188 7.82 4.37 -11.33
C PHE A 188 6.59 5.01 -12.01
N PRO A 189 6.47 6.35 -11.98
CA PRO A 189 7.31 7.30 -11.23
C PRO A 189 7.18 7.13 -9.71
N GLU A 190 8.18 7.64 -8.96
CA GLU A 190 8.14 7.61 -7.49
C GLU A 190 7.53 8.90 -6.95
N SER A 191 6.41 8.77 -6.26
CA SER A 191 5.66 9.90 -5.70
C SER A 191 5.63 9.93 -4.16
N HIS A 192 6.03 8.84 -3.50
CA HIS A 192 5.95 8.74 -2.05
C HIS A 192 7.09 9.49 -1.34
N LEU A 193 6.75 10.04 -0.16
CA LEU A 193 7.62 10.96 0.56
C LEU A 193 8.94 10.32 0.98
N ILE A 194 8.90 9.16 1.64
CA ILE A 194 10.10 8.55 2.23
C ILE A 194 11.12 8.16 1.17
N PRO A 195 10.80 7.46 0.07
CA PRO A 195 11.75 7.24 -1.02
C PRO A 195 12.36 8.53 -1.56
N ARG A 196 11.54 9.57 -1.79
CA ARG A 196 12.00 10.85 -2.33
C ARG A 196 12.95 11.62 -1.40
N ILE A 197 12.86 11.43 -0.07
CA ILE A 197 13.81 11.97 0.91
C ILE A 197 15.05 11.08 0.97
N VAL A 198 14.88 9.77 1.00
CA VAL A 198 15.97 8.81 1.21
C VAL A 198 16.94 8.78 0.04
N LEU A 199 16.45 8.78 -1.20
CA LEU A 199 17.28 8.65 -2.39
C LEU A 199 18.41 9.68 -2.48
N PRO A 200 18.19 10.99 -2.29
CA PRO A 200 19.28 11.97 -2.23
C PRO A 200 20.21 11.75 -1.04
N LEU A 201 19.69 11.32 0.12
CA LEU A 201 20.46 11.13 1.34
C LEU A 201 21.41 9.93 1.30
N ILE A 202 21.12 8.92 0.47
CA ILE A 202 21.97 7.74 0.28
C ILE A 202 22.92 7.89 -0.92
N ASP A 203 22.96 9.05 -1.55
CA ASP A 203 23.73 9.31 -2.78
C ASP A 203 23.38 8.29 -3.88
N ALA A 204 22.07 8.09 -4.11
CA ALA A 204 21.57 7.17 -5.15
C ALA A 204 22.16 7.51 -6.54
N PRO A 205 22.33 6.54 -7.44
CA PRO A 205 22.89 6.78 -8.77
C PRO A 205 22.19 7.93 -9.48
N LYS A 206 22.98 8.73 -10.24
CA LYS A 206 22.48 9.92 -10.94
C LYS A 206 21.27 9.60 -11.82
N ASP A 207 21.31 8.48 -12.54
CA ASP A 207 20.22 8.06 -13.44
C ASP A 207 18.91 7.80 -12.68
N VAL A 208 18.99 7.29 -11.44
CA VAL A 208 17.84 7.10 -10.55
C VAL A 208 17.31 8.47 -10.08
N LEU A 209 18.19 9.38 -9.65
CA LEU A 209 17.80 10.73 -9.22
C LEU A 209 17.16 11.53 -10.37
N ASP A 210 17.72 11.45 -11.57
CA ASP A 210 17.20 12.10 -12.78
C ASP A 210 15.82 11.56 -13.15
N ALA A 211 15.63 10.23 -13.09
CA ALA A 211 14.36 9.55 -13.39
C ALA A 211 13.19 10.04 -12.51
N PHE A 212 13.48 10.52 -11.31
CA PHE A 212 12.49 11.04 -10.37
C PHE A 212 12.48 12.55 -10.21
N GLY A 213 13.29 13.26 -10.99
CA GLY A 213 13.44 14.73 -10.88
C GLY A 213 14.03 15.15 -9.54
N LEU A 214 14.91 14.33 -8.95
CA LEU A 214 15.59 14.57 -7.67
C LEU A 214 17.05 15.05 -7.81
N ALA A 215 17.55 15.24 -9.03
CA ALA A 215 18.90 15.74 -9.26
C ALA A 215 19.15 17.11 -8.62
N ALA A 216 18.12 17.96 -8.53
CA ALA A 216 18.16 19.25 -7.81
C ALA A 216 17.82 19.14 -6.31
N GLY A 217 17.74 17.92 -5.78
CA GLY A 217 17.38 17.63 -4.39
C GLY A 217 15.88 17.54 -4.14
N PHE A 218 15.54 17.16 -2.91
CA PHE A 218 14.17 17.05 -2.44
C PHE A 218 13.59 18.44 -2.07
N LYS A 219 12.28 18.62 -2.28
CA LYS A 219 11.57 19.85 -1.93
C LYS A 219 10.33 19.55 -1.08
N ILE A 220 10.10 20.36 -0.05
CA ILE A 220 8.91 20.35 0.80
C ILE A 220 7.83 21.20 0.11
N PHE A 221 6.64 20.62 -0.09
CA PHE A 221 5.50 21.33 -0.66
C PHE A 221 4.59 21.86 0.46
N GLY A 222 4.53 23.19 0.60
CA GLY A 222 3.77 23.87 1.64
C GLY A 222 4.50 23.94 2.98
N THR A 223 4.68 25.19 3.44
CA THR A 223 5.22 25.52 4.75
C THR A 223 4.26 26.44 5.53
N ASP A 224 3.03 26.56 5.03
CA ASP A 224 1.96 27.46 5.49
C ASP A 224 0.69 26.70 5.91
N HIS A 225 0.79 25.37 6.15
CA HIS A 225 -0.30 24.60 6.72
C HIS A 225 -0.56 24.97 8.17
N SER A 226 -1.84 24.85 8.60
CA SER A 226 -2.22 25.05 10.02
C SER A 226 -1.81 23.82 10.85
N THR A 227 -0.51 23.63 11.01
CA THR A 227 0.13 22.52 11.74
C THR A 227 1.24 23.06 12.64
N ARG A 228 1.83 22.19 13.47
CA ARG A 228 2.85 22.58 14.47
C ARG A 228 4.14 23.23 13.90
N ASP A 229 4.46 22.94 12.64
CA ASP A 229 5.67 23.46 11.99
C ASP A 229 5.41 24.01 10.57
N GLY A 230 4.14 24.17 10.21
CA GLY A 230 3.70 24.68 8.91
C GLY A 230 3.71 23.64 7.78
N THR A 231 4.24 22.42 8.00
CA THR A 231 4.23 21.37 6.99
C THR A 231 3.10 20.35 7.22
N ALA A 232 2.65 19.68 6.15
CA ALA A 232 1.55 18.72 6.24
C ALA A 232 1.87 17.56 7.18
N VAL A 233 0.89 17.12 7.98
CA VAL A 233 1.00 16.00 8.90
C VAL A 233 0.33 14.77 8.31
N ARG A 234 1.06 13.65 8.26
CA ARG A 234 0.58 12.37 7.74
C ARG A 234 0.86 11.25 8.74
N ASP A 235 0.01 10.24 8.70
CA ASP A 235 0.22 9.02 9.46
C ASP A 235 1.01 8.04 8.60
N TYR A 236 2.14 7.58 9.11
CA TYR A 236 3.01 6.62 8.43
C TYR A 236 2.97 5.28 9.17
N ILE A 237 2.87 4.21 8.38
CA ILE A 237 2.86 2.84 8.85
C ILE A 237 3.96 2.04 8.14
N HIS A 238 4.72 1.26 8.90
CA HIS A 238 5.71 0.38 8.30
C HIS A 238 5.03 -0.75 7.53
N VAL A 239 5.56 -1.08 6.34
CA VAL A 239 4.98 -2.11 5.47
C VAL A 239 4.89 -3.48 6.14
N MET A 240 5.80 -3.82 7.06
CA MET A 240 5.75 -5.06 7.82
C MET A 240 4.63 -5.07 8.86
N ASP A 241 4.37 -3.95 9.55
CA ASP A 241 3.20 -3.80 10.44
C ASP A 241 1.90 -3.95 9.66
N LEU A 242 1.86 -3.35 8.47
CA LEU A 242 0.72 -3.49 7.58
C LEU A 242 0.54 -4.93 7.11
N ALA A 243 1.63 -5.64 6.79
CA ALA A 243 1.56 -7.04 6.39
C ALA A 243 1.04 -7.94 7.53
N ASP A 244 1.48 -7.71 8.78
CA ASP A 244 0.93 -8.40 9.95
C ASP A 244 -0.57 -8.13 10.13
N ALA A 245 -1.01 -6.88 9.93
CA ALA A 245 -2.44 -6.52 10.00
C ALA A 245 -3.29 -7.31 8.99
N HIS A 246 -2.79 -7.54 7.76
CA HIS A 246 -3.48 -8.35 6.75
C HIS A 246 -3.62 -9.82 7.17
N VAL A 247 -2.57 -10.39 7.76
CA VAL A 247 -2.62 -11.78 8.27
C VAL A 247 -3.59 -11.88 9.45
N ARG A 248 -3.61 -10.91 10.36
CA ARG A 248 -4.59 -10.87 11.46
C ARG A 248 -6.02 -10.69 10.97
N ALA A 249 -6.25 -9.86 9.95
CA ALA A 249 -7.56 -9.70 9.33
C ALA A 249 -8.03 -11.00 8.66
N LEU A 250 -7.12 -11.73 8.00
CA LEU A 250 -7.42 -13.04 7.44
C LEU A 250 -7.79 -14.04 8.56
N ARG A 251 -7.00 -14.14 9.62
CA ARG A 251 -7.29 -15.01 10.78
C ARG A 251 -8.62 -14.66 11.45
N TYR A 252 -8.94 -13.36 11.57
CA TYR A 252 -10.23 -12.90 12.08
C TYR A 252 -11.39 -13.45 11.25
N LEU A 253 -11.33 -13.37 9.92
CA LEU A 253 -12.35 -13.92 9.02
C LEU A 253 -12.44 -15.44 9.11
N LEU A 254 -11.31 -16.15 9.09
CA LEU A 254 -11.24 -17.61 9.21
C LEU A 254 -11.75 -18.11 10.57
N GLY A 255 -11.59 -17.31 11.62
CA GLY A 255 -12.16 -17.55 12.96
C GLY A 255 -13.66 -17.27 13.06
N GLY A 256 -14.34 -16.93 11.95
CA GLY A 256 -15.78 -16.67 11.92
C GLY A 256 -16.16 -15.20 12.10
N GLY A 257 -15.21 -14.28 12.12
CA GLY A 257 -15.42 -12.84 12.20
C GLY A 257 -16.41 -12.32 11.15
N ALA A 258 -17.10 -11.22 11.46
CA ALA A 258 -18.06 -10.59 10.56
C ALA A 258 -17.35 -9.70 9.52
N THR A 259 -18.06 -9.35 8.45
CA THR A 259 -17.62 -8.30 7.52
C THR A 259 -17.41 -7.00 8.26
N ASP A 260 -16.23 -6.40 8.11
CA ASP A 260 -15.84 -5.19 8.86
C ASP A 260 -14.84 -4.31 8.10
N ILE A 261 -14.53 -3.14 8.67
CA ILE A 261 -13.54 -2.17 8.19
C ILE A 261 -12.61 -1.83 9.33
N PHE A 262 -11.31 -1.70 9.05
CA PHE A 262 -10.33 -1.23 10.03
C PHE A 262 -9.42 -0.16 9.42
N ASN A 263 -9.20 0.91 10.18
CA ASN A 263 -8.17 1.89 9.89
C ASN A 263 -6.81 1.40 10.40
N LEU A 264 -5.79 1.54 9.57
CA LEU A 264 -4.42 1.15 9.91
C LEU A 264 -3.47 2.33 9.72
N GLY A 265 -2.88 2.75 10.81
CA GLY A 265 -1.87 3.80 10.90
C GLY A 265 -1.17 3.72 12.24
N SER A 266 -0.15 4.54 12.45
CA SER A 266 0.55 4.64 13.74
C SER A 266 -0.33 5.30 14.81
N GLY A 267 -1.29 6.13 14.40
CA GLY A 267 -2.14 6.93 15.29
C GLY A 267 -1.47 8.19 15.84
N SER A 268 -0.20 8.47 15.48
CA SER A 268 0.56 9.61 16.01
C SER A 268 0.78 10.73 15.01
N GLY A 269 0.93 10.43 13.73
CA GLY A 269 1.17 11.41 12.67
C GLY A 269 2.52 12.14 12.77
N PHE A 270 3.20 12.25 11.64
CA PHE A 270 4.46 13.01 11.51
C PHE A 270 4.28 14.11 10.48
N SER A 271 4.85 15.29 10.75
CA SER A 271 4.96 16.34 9.75
C SER A 271 6.04 15.99 8.72
N VAL A 272 5.97 16.60 7.53
CA VAL A 272 7.02 16.40 6.51
C VAL A 272 8.39 16.80 7.06
N LYS A 273 8.47 17.88 7.84
CA LYS A 273 9.72 18.33 8.45
C LYS A 273 10.24 17.33 9.47
N GLU A 274 9.39 16.75 10.30
CA GLU A 274 9.78 15.70 11.26
C GLU A 274 10.32 14.45 10.55
N ILE A 275 9.74 14.05 9.40
CA ILE A 275 10.30 12.95 8.58
C ILE A 275 11.67 13.32 8.01
N VAL A 276 11.87 14.55 7.54
CA VAL A 276 13.19 15.03 7.08
C VAL A 276 14.21 14.99 8.22
N ASP A 277 13.85 15.47 9.40
CA ASP A 277 14.74 15.49 10.57
C ASP A 277 15.07 14.07 11.06
N ALA A 278 14.07 13.16 11.05
CA ALA A 278 14.31 11.75 11.32
C ALA A 278 15.25 11.11 10.29
N ALA A 279 15.10 11.44 9.00
CA ALA A 279 15.97 10.93 7.94
C ALA A 279 17.42 11.44 8.08
N ARG A 280 17.60 12.73 8.38
CA ARG A 280 18.93 13.29 8.70
C ARG A 280 19.62 12.52 9.81
N LYS A 281 18.90 12.29 10.90
CA LYS A 281 19.42 11.56 12.06
C LYS A 281 19.72 10.10 11.75
N THR A 282 18.77 9.41 11.15
CA THR A 282 18.88 7.96 10.89
C THR A 282 19.99 7.63 9.89
N LEU A 283 20.23 8.52 8.90
CA LEU A 283 21.20 8.31 7.82
C LEU A 283 22.50 9.07 8.02
N ASP A 284 22.68 9.75 9.18
CA ASP A 284 23.85 10.57 9.53
C ASP A 284 24.18 11.64 8.45
N ARG A 285 23.15 12.39 8.05
CA ARG A 285 23.25 13.44 7.02
C ARG A 285 22.74 14.79 7.56
N PRO A 286 23.41 15.37 8.58
CA PRO A 286 22.96 16.61 9.22
C PRO A 286 22.96 17.81 8.26
N ASP A 287 23.75 17.76 7.21
CA ASP A 287 23.91 18.79 6.17
C ASP A 287 22.76 18.84 5.16
N PHE A 288 21.91 17.80 5.09
CA PHE A 288 20.81 17.74 4.13
C PHE A 288 19.80 18.86 4.37
N SER A 289 19.59 19.70 3.36
CA SER A 289 18.67 20.84 3.42
C SER A 289 17.71 20.81 2.23
N PRO A 290 16.43 20.44 2.46
CA PRO A 290 15.43 20.43 1.39
C PRO A 290 15.08 21.84 0.96
N GLY A 291 14.80 22.01 -0.32
CA GLY A 291 14.15 23.22 -0.84
C GLY A 291 12.67 23.30 -0.41
N THR A 292 12.01 24.41 -0.75
CA THR A 292 10.56 24.57 -0.50
C THR A 292 9.84 24.96 -1.77
N GLU A 293 8.57 24.53 -1.89
CA GLU A 293 7.65 24.89 -2.97
C GLU A 293 6.28 25.26 -2.37
N PRO A 294 5.42 25.99 -3.09
CA PRO A 294 4.05 26.24 -2.66
C PRO A 294 3.31 24.95 -2.34
N ARG A 295 2.33 25.01 -1.42
CA ARG A 295 1.49 23.84 -1.11
C ARG A 295 0.69 23.39 -2.34
N ARG A 296 0.43 22.08 -2.41
CA ARG A 296 -0.42 21.49 -3.44
C ARG A 296 -1.88 21.84 -3.15
N GLU A 297 -2.64 22.16 -4.18
CA GLU A 297 -4.07 22.40 -4.02
C GLU A 297 -4.80 21.14 -3.53
N GLY A 298 -5.71 21.30 -2.57
CA GLY A 298 -6.46 20.19 -2.00
C GLY A 298 -5.68 19.29 -1.04
N ASP A 299 -4.41 19.61 -0.70
CA ASP A 299 -3.62 18.81 0.23
C ASP A 299 -4.04 19.13 1.68
N PRO A 300 -4.66 18.18 2.43
CA PRO A 300 -5.14 18.44 3.79
C PRO A 300 -3.98 18.67 4.76
N ALA A 301 -4.18 19.55 5.73
CA ALA A 301 -3.16 19.85 6.74
C ALA A 301 -2.78 18.64 7.59
N THR A 302 -3.75 17.80 7.96
CA THR A 302 -3.54 16.65 8.85
C THR A 302 -4.39 15.45 8.45
N LEU A 303 -3.76 14.27 8.36
CA LEU A 303 -4.44 12.99 8.15
C LEU A 303 -3.81 11.95 9.09
N ILE A 304 -4.56 11.55 10.14
CA ILE A 304 -4.11 10.59 11.17
C ILE A 304 -5.21 9.55 11.38
N ALA A 305 -4.83 8.27 11.48
CA ALA A 305 -5.74 7.17 11.77
C ALA A 305 -6.11 7.11 13.26
N ASP A 306 -7.36 6.80 13.56
CA ASP A 306 -7.71 6.16 14.82
C ASP A 306 -7.61 4.63 14.61
N ASN A 307 -6.61 4.00 15.21
CA ASN A 307 -6.38 2.55 15.10
C ASN A 307 -6.94 1.75 16.29
N THR A 308 -7.71 2.39 17.15
CA THR A 308 -8.27 1.78 18.38
C THR A 308 -9.07 0.52 18.08
N LYS A 309 -9.85 0.52 17.00
CA LYS A 309 -10.66 -0.63 16.59
C LYS A 309 -9.79 -1.80 16.12
N ALA A 310 -8.77 -1.56 15.31
CA ALA A 310 -7.83 -2.59 14.88
C ALA A 310 -7.11 -3.23 16.08
N LYS A 311 -6.71 -2.41 17.04
CA LYS A 311 -6.11 -2.89 18.30
C LYS A 311 -7.07 -3.75 19.11
N ALA A 312 -8.31 -3.32 19.28
CA ALA A 312 -9.29 -4.04 20.11
C ALA A 312 -9.77 -5.35 19.46
N VAL A 313 -9.99 -5.37 18.15
CA VAL A 313 -10.64 -6.49 17.44
C VAL A 313 -9.62 -7.45 16.82
N LEU A 314 -8.57 -6.93 16.19
CA LEU A 314 -7.53 -7.74 15.54
C LEU A 314 -6.35 -8.03 16.47
N GLY A 315 -6.27 -7.41 17.64
CA GLY A 315 -5.10 -7.47 18.53
C GLY A 315 -3.85 -6.87 17.87
N TRP A 316 -4.03 -5.94 16.92
CA TRP A 316 -2.95 -5.37 16.13
C TRP A 316 -2.52 -4.00 16.67
N SER A 317 -1.21 -3.79 16.69
CA SER A 317 -0.60 -2.48 16.96
C SER A 317 0.67 -2.34 16.13
N PRO A 318 1.01 -1.15 15.60
CA PRO A 318 2.27 -0.93 14.91
C PRO A 318 3.45 -1.05 15.88
N GLU A 319 4.53 -1.70 15.43
CA GLU A 319 5.74 -1.94 16.23
C GLU A 319 6.96 -1.16 15.69
N TYR A 320 6.94 -0.78 14.41
CA TYR A 320 8.05 -0.11 13.75
C TYR A 320 7.89 1.40 13.78
N GLY A 321 8.85 2.08 14.42
CA GLY A 321 8.93 3.54 14.43
C GLY A 321 9.49 4.13 13.13
N VAL A 322 9.45 5.46 13.02
CA VAL A 322 9.89 6.19 11.83
C VAL A 322 11.37 5.93 11.48
N ASP A 323 12.23 5.78 12.48
CA ASP A 323 13.66 5.49 12.27
C ASP A 323 13.84 4.13 11.54
N ARG A 324 13.05 3.12 11.90
CA ARG A 324 13.07 1.83 11.22
C ARG A 324 12.48 1.90 9.82
N MET A 325 11.43 2.70 9.60
CA MET A 325 10.87 2.93 8.26
C MET A 325 11.94 3.51 7.33
N ILE A 326 12.63 4.55 7.78
CA ILE A 326 13.69 5.23 7.01
C ILE A 326 14.89 4.30 6.80
N GLY A 327 15.34 3.62 7.85
CA GLY A 327 16.50 2.73 7.78
C GLY A 327 16.30 1.56 6.83
N SER A 328 15.14 0.89 6.90
CA SER A 328 14.81 -0.23 6.00
C SER A 328 14.60 0.24 4.56
N ALA A 329 13.94 1.40 4.35
CA ALA A 329 13.82 1.99 3.03
C ALA A 329 15.20 2.31 2.44
N ALA A 330 16.10 2.90 3.22
CA ALA A 330 17.47 3.21 2.77
C ALA A 330 18.27 1.95 2.42
N ALA A 331 18.15 0.87 3.19
CA ALA A 331 18.78 -0.40 2.90
C ALA A 331 18.29 -0.98 1.57
N TRP A 332 16.98 -0.95 1.34
CA TRP A 332 16.37 -1.39 0.08
C TRP A 332 16.81 -0.54 -1.12
N HIS A 333 16.75 0.77 -1.00
CA HIS A 333 17.10 1.69 -2.10
C HIS A 333 18.60 1.67 -2.47
N ARG A 334 19.47 1.14 -1.59
CA ARG A 334 20.88 0.84 -1.90
C ARG A 334 21.07 -0.49 -2.63
N SER A 335 20.04 -1.32 -2.73
CA SER A 335 20.15 -2.64 -3.36
C SER A 335 20.34 -2.53 -4.88
N GLN A 336 21.09 -3.47 -5.44
CA GLN A 336 21.27 -3.56 -6.88
C GLN A 336 19.93 -3.85 -7.60
N ILE A 337 19.07 -4.68 -7.00
CA ILE A 337 17.74 -5.04 -7.53
C ILE A 337 16.89 -3.78 -7.73
N TYR A 338 16.89 -2.87 -6.75
CA TYR A 338 16.17 -1.61 -6.87
C TYR A 338 16.70 -0.75 -8.02
N THR A 339 18.02 -0.53 -8.04
CA THR A 339 18.67 0.33 -9.05
C THR A 339 18.41 -0.18 -10.46
N GLU A 340 18.61 -1.47 -10.72
CA GLU A 340 18.37 -2.10 -12.02
C GLU A 340 16.90 -2.01 -12.44
N THR A 341 15.98 -2.18 -11.47
CA THR A 341 14.53 -2.08 -11.71
C THR A 341 14.13 -0.68 -12.17
N ILE A 342 14.63 0.36 -11.50
CA ILE A 342 14.27 1.75 -11.83
C ILE A 342 14.87 2.17 -13.17
N ILE A 343 16.14 1.85 -13.42
CA ILE A 343 16.79 2.17 -14.69
C ILE A 343 16.06 1.50 -15.88
N LYS A 344 15.68 0.23 -15.71
CA LYS A 344 14.91 -0.49 -16.75
C LYS A 344 13.56 0.17 -17.03
N ARG A 345 12.84 0.59 -15.99
CA ARG A 345 11.53 1.27 -16.13
C ARG A 345 11.67 2.67 -16.73
N ALA A 346 12.72 3.41 -16.35
CA ALA A 346 13.00 4.73 -16.91
C ALA A 346 13.28 4.66 -18.41
N ASN A 347 14.10 3.69 -18.85
CA ASN A 347 14.40 3.47 -20.25
C ASN A 347 13.14 3.11 -21.05
N ALA A 348 12.31 2.18 -20.55
CA ALA A 348 11.06 1.79 -21.20
C ALA A 348 10.02 2.93 -21.28
N ALA A 349 10.07 3.91 -20.41
CA ALA A 349 9.19 5.09 -20.44
C ALA A 349 9.69 6.19 -21.41
N SER A 350 10.93 6.09 -21.88
CA SER A 350 11.54 7.04 -22.83
C SER A 350 11.44 6.58 -24.29
N GLU A 351 11.08 5.32 -24.52
CA GLU A 351 10.75 4.72 -25.81
C GLU A 351 9.28 4.96 -26.19
#